data_7215cab5b960028f965ef35620446275
#
_entry.id   7215cab5b960028f965ef35620446275
#
_cell.length_a   1.000
_cell.length_b   1.000
_cell.length_c   1.000
_cell.angle_alpha   90.00
_cell.angle_beta   90.00
_cell.angle_gamma   90.00
#
_symmetry.space_group_name_H-M   'P 1'
#
loop_
_entity.id
_entity.type
_entity.pdbx_description
1 polymer ?
#
loop_
_entity_poly.entity_id
_entity_poly.type
_entity_poly.pdbx_seq_one_letter_code
_entity_poly.pdbx_strand_id
1 'polypeptide(L)'
;MPAVGQLITAETWVSAFTLAGLLSGSPLEIENIGTEEIRYIYNVASPTLADKVNSKVIYQGQRIVLPFGLNYVWVIGAEKDSRVNISKPSTEQNIFQNYQEANTKLGYSFKFSVRTTNLAANSNYDIGVQTGSFPLTIKARSMAFLGATELIYSAHEGSTYTGGTVVTPMNQGRLAVRAPLFSVQAGVTTTALGTQYLPNFSTLAAGSNAASRLGTEIIGDETNLKANTKHVFRINCPTGAGTATTVFLNILCYEGPLDYPL
;
A
#
# COMPACT_ATOMS: atom_id res chain seq x y z
N MET A 1 -3.97 8.51 36.71
CA MET A 1 -4.39 7.32 37.49
C MET A 1 -3.75 6.13 36.77
N PRO A 2 -3.10 5.18 37.49
CA PRO A 2 -2.64 3.97 36.82
C PRO A 2 -3.85 3.24 36.26
N ALA A 3 -3.74 2.75 35.05
CA ALA A 3 -4.77 1.98 34.38
C ALA A 3 -5.09 0.76 35.27
N VAL A 4 -6.35 0.61 35.68
CA VAL A 4 -6.80 -0.58 36.39
C VAL A 4 -6.86 -1.70 35.35
N GLY A 5 -5.84 -2.55 35.34
CA GLY A 5 -5.79 -3.66 34.42
C GLY A 5 -6.94 -4.66 34.62
N GLN A 6 -7.29 -5.32 33.54
CA GLN A 6 -8.30 -6.37 33.54
C GLN A 6 -7.74 -7.63 34.21
N LEU A 7 -8.53 -8.25 35.07
CA LEU A 7 -8.19 -9.50 35.71
C LEU A 7 -8.48 -10.66 34.78
N ILE A 8 -7.52 -11.56 34.59
CA ILE A 8 -7.69 -12.81 33.85
C ILE A 8 -7.30 -13.99 34.69
N THR A 9 -8.03 -15.09 34.54
CA THR A 9 -7.82 -16.30 35.36
C THR A 9 -6.94 -17.33 34.66
N ALA A 10 -6.37 -18.25 35.42
CA ALA A 10 -5.58 -19.36 34.87
C ALA A 10 -6.43 -20.51 34.30
N GLU A 11 -7.72 -20.47 34.51
CA GLU A 11 -8.63 -21.59 34.23
C GLU A 11 -9.37 -21.47 32.89
N THR A 12 -9.45 -20.25 32.34
CA THR A 12 -10.29 -19.99 31.16
C THR A 12 -9.60 -19.03 30.20
N TRP A 13 -9.54 -19.42 28.92
CA TRP A 13 -9.15 -18.55 27.83
C TRP A 13 -10.23 -17.49 27.58
N VAL A 14 -9.85 -16.25 27.47
CA VAL A 14 -10.76 -15.15 27.18
C VAL A 14 -10.33 -14.46 25.88
N SER A 15 -11.30 -14.11 25.04
CA SER A 15 -11.00 -13.34 23.82
C SER A 15 -10.45 -11.97 24.19
N ALA A 16 -9.26 -11.64 23.65
CA ALA A 16 -8.62 -10.35 23.86
C ALA A 16 -9.49 -9.20 23.33
N PHE A 17 -10.21 -9.41 22.22
CA PHE A 17 -11.15 -8.42 21.68
C PHE A 17 -12.33 -8.15 22.57
N THR A 18 -12.90 -9.22 23.17
CA THR A 18 -14.01 -9.09 24.14
C THR A 18 -13.57 -8.34 25.39
N LEU A 19 -12.39 -8.67 25.93
CA LEU A 19 -11.84 -7.96 27.09
C LEU A 19 -11.62 -6.48 26.82
N ALA A 20 -11.10 -6.14 25.63
CA ALA A 20 -10.82 -4.76 25.25
C ALA A 20 -12.05 -3.96 24.80
N GLY A 21 -13.20 -4.63 24.59
CA GLY A 21 -14.38 -4.00 23.97
C GLY A 21 -14.13 -3.59 22.51
N LEU A 22 -13.26 -4.29 21.81
CA LEU A 22 -12.86 -4.00 20.43
C LEU A 22 -13.53 -4.99 19.46
N LEU A 23 -13.70 -4.54 18.21
CA LEU A 23 -14.14 -5.42 17.14
C LEU A 23 -13.04 -6.43 16.80
N SER A 24 -13.43 -7.66 16.47
CA SER A 24 -12.52 -8.70 15.99
C SER A 24 -11.76 -8.20 14.76
N GLY A 25 -10.46 -8.47 14.72
CA GLY A 25 -9.58 -7.98 13.64
C GLY A 25 -8.98 -6.59 13.86
N SER A 26 -9.39 -5.86 14.88
CA SER A 26 -8.74 -4.59 15.26
C SER A 26 -7.29 -4.82 15.69
N PRO A 27 -6.39 -3.85 15.50
CA PRO A 27 -5.05 -3.94 16.08
C PRO A 27 -5.16 -3.97 17.62
N LEU A 28 -4.37 -4.82 18.25
CA LEU A 28 -4.36 -4.99 19.70
C LEU A 28 -2.98 -4.71 20.29
N GLU A 29 -2.97 -4.04 21.41
CA GLU A 29 -1.83 -3.96 22.30
C GLU A 29 -2.16 -4.74 23.56
N ILE A 30 -1.31 -5.69 23.95
CA ILE A 30 -1.46 -6.50 25.17
C ILE A 30 -0.24 -6.25 26.02
N GLU A 31 -0.45 -5.74 27.22
CA GLU A 31 0.58 -5.46 28.22
C GLU A 31 0.33 -6.27 29.48
N ASN A 32 1.34 -6.97 29.98
CA ASN A 32 1.28 -7.63 31.25
C ASN A 32 1.65 -6.62 32.37
N ILE A 33 0.66 -6.14 33.10
CA ILE A 33 0.81 -5.21 34.21
C ILE A 33 0.76 -5.90 35.59
N GLY A 34 0.56 -7.23 35.58
CA GLY A 34 0.60 -8.07 36.78
C GLY A 34 2.01 -8.57 37.10
N THR A 35 2.13 -9.29 38.20
CA THR A 35 3.37 -9.94 38.60
C THR A 35 3.57 -11.30 37.97
N GLU A 36 2.49 -11.94 37.57
CA GLU A 36 2.46 -13.27 36.97
C GLU A 36 2.52 -13.22 35.46
N GLU A 37 3.06 -14.26 34.85
CA GLU A 37 3.06 -14.36 33.38
C GLU A 37 1.63 -14.48 32.82
N ILE A 38 1.40 -13.93 31.66
CA ILE A 38 0.20 -14.16 30.85
C ILE A 38 0.57 -14.86 29.56
N ARG A 39 -0.39 -15.57 28.99
CA ARG A 39 -0.19 -16.31 27.76
C ARG A 39 -1.22 -15.90 26.71
N TYR A 40 -0.83 -15.94 25.46
CA TYR A 40 -1.73 -15.69 24.35
C TYR A 40 -1.53 -16.69 23.22
N ILE A 41 -2.58 -16.92 22.46
CA ILE A 41 -2.58 -17.82 21.31
C ILE A 41 -3.53 -17.30 20.22
N TYR A 42 -3.22 -17.67 18.98
CA TYR A 42 -4.11 -17.47 17.83
C TYR A 42 -4.84 -18.77 17.56
N ASN A 43 -6.15 -18.80 17.72
CA ASN A 43 -6.94 -19.98 17.44
C ASN A 43 -8.37 -19.60 17.04
N VAL A 44 -8.90 -20.19 15.96
CA VAL A 44 -10.24 -19.93 15.44
C VAL A 44 -11.33 -20.30 16.47
N ALA A 45 -11.15 -21.41 17.16
CA ALA A 45 -12.02 -21.83 18.26
C ALA A 45 -11.46 -21.40 19.61
N SER A 46 -12.30 -21.31 20.63
CA SER A 46 -11.83 -21.08 21.99
C SER A 46 -10.85 -22.19 22.40
N PRO A 47 -9.60 -21.83 22.80
CA PRO A 47 -8.62 -22.82 23.17
C PRO A 47 -9.03 -23.58 24.45
N THR A 48 -8.44 -24.75 24.64
CA THR A 48 -8.53 -25.55 25.85
C THR A 48 -7.32 -25.29 26.76
N LEU A 49 -7.34 -25.78 27.99
CA LEU A 49 -6.19 -25.67 28.89
C LEU A 49 -4.94 -26.41 28.35
N ALA A 50 -5.14 -27.46 27.55
CA ALA A 50 -4.03 -28.16 26.89
C ALA A 50 -3.26 -27.29 25.90
N ASP A 51 -3.91 -26.28 25.32
CA ASP A 51 -3.29 -25.38 24.34
C ASP A 51 -2.29 -24.41 25.00
N LYS A 52 -2.21 -24.33 26.33
CA LYS A 52 -1.16 -23.55 27.04
C LYS A 52 0.24 -23.92 26.60
N VAL A 53 0.51 -25.18 26.26
CA VAL A 53 1.83 -25.63 25.81
C VAL A 53 2.26 -24.96 24.51
N ASN A 54 1.32 -24.65 23.64
CA ASN A 54 1.56 -24.03 22.32
C ASN A 54 1.40 -22.51 22.34
N SER A 55 1.10 -21.92 23.50
CA SER A 55 0.89 -20.49 23.64
C SER A 55 2.19 -19.72 23.84
N LYS A 56 2.16 -18.44 23.48
CA LYS A 56 3.28 -17.51 23.72
C LYS A 56 3.11 -16.83 25.07
N VAL A 57 4.23 -16.55 25.73
CA VAL A 57 4.27 -15.93 27.06
C VAL A 57 4.56 -14.43 26.94
N ILE A 58 3.90 -13.65 27.79
CA ILE A 58 4.19 -12.22 28.02
C ILE A 58 4.55 -12.07 29.51
N TYR A 59 5.81 -11.75 29.78
CA TYR A 59 6.30 -11.56 31.13
C TYR A 59 5.89 -10.20 31.70
N GLN A 60 6.02 -10.04 33.03
CA GLN A 60 5.74 -8.79 33.71
C GLN A 60 6.40 -7.58 33.02
N GLY A 61 5.63 -6.54 32.76
CA GLY A 61 6.08 -5.31 32.14
C GLY A 61 6.35 -5.42 30.62
N GLN A 62 6.20 -6.61 30.07
CA GLN A 62 6.28 -6.76 28.61
C GLN A 62 4.99 -6.34 27.94
N ARG A 63 5.15 -5.72 26.79
CA ARG A 63 4.10 -5.28 25.89
C ARG A 63 4.28 -5.90 24.51
N ILE A 64 3.22 -6.40 23.94
CA ILE A 64 3.19 -6.87 22.57
C ILE A 64 2.13 -6.10 21.78
N VAL A 65 2.43 -5.88 20.53
CA VAL A 65 1.48 -5.27 19.60
C VAL A 65 1.16 -6.29 18.52
N LEU A 66 -0.12 -6.52 18.33
CA LEU A 66 -0.65 -7.46 17.36
C LEU A 66 -1.25 -6.67 16.19
N PRO A 67 -0.87 -7.00 14.95
CA PRO A 67 -1.31 -6.26 13.79
C PRO A 67 -2.81 -6.44 13.51
N PHE A 68 -3.34 -5.54 12.70
CA PHE A 68 -4.68 -5.64 12.13
C PHE A 68 -4.88 -6.96 11.35
N GLY A 69 -6.09 -7.50 11.40
CA GLY A 69 -6.48 -8.70 10.64
C GLY A 69 -6.37 -10.01 11.40
N LEU A 70 -5.88 -10.02 12.64
CA LEU A 70 -5.92 -11.20 13.51
C LEU A 70 -7.30 -11.29 14.16
N ASN A 71 -8.18 -12.11 13.64
CA ASN A 71 -9.59 -12.20 14.09
C ASN A 71 -9.78 -12.97 15.40
N TYR A 72 -8.80 -13.79 15.80
CA TYR A 72 -8.93 -14.71 16.91
C TYR A 72 -7.68 -14.68 17.79
N VAL A 73 -7.71 -13.87 18.83
CA VAL A 73 -6.64 -13.75 19.83
C VAL A 73 -7.22 -14.06 21.19
N TRP A 74 -6.65 -15.05 21.87
CA TRP A 74 -7.07 -15.48 23.19
C TRP A 74 -5.97 -15.25 24.19
N VAL A 75 -6.33 -14.86 25.41
CA VAL A 75 -5.42 -14.64 26.53
C VAL A 75 -5.85 -15.45 27.74
N ILE A 76 -4.88 -15.89 28.52
CA ILE A 76 -5.10 -16.62 29.78
C ILE A 76 -4.01 -16.23 30.76
N GLY A 77 -4.33 -16.15 32.04
CA GLY A 77 -3.36 -15.97 33.12
C GLY A 77 -2.58 -17.26 33.38
N ALA A 78 -1.39 -17.14 33.94
CA ALA A 78 -0.68 -18.28 34.51
C ALA A 78 -1.31 -18.70 35.82
N GLU A 79 -1.71 -17.71 36.66
CA GLU A 79 -2.29 -17.88 37.96
C GLU A 79 -3.61 -17.09 38.11
N LYS A 80 -4.23 -17.21 39.32
CA LYS A 80 -5.57 -16.71 39.59
C LYS A 80 -5.74 -15.20 39.46
N ASP A 81 -4.67 -14.43 39.67
CA ASP A 81 -4.73 -12.97 39.76
C ASP A 81 -3.85 -12.27 38.69
N SER A 82 -3.65 -12.91 37.55
CA SER A 82 -2.92 -12.31 36.41
C SER A 82 -3.64 -11.06 35.93
N ARG A 83 -2.91 -9.98 35.70
CA ARG A 83 -3.46 -8.69 35.24
C ARG A 83 -2.93 -8.31 33.87
N VAL A 84 -3.82 -7.95 33.00
CA VAL A 84 -3.52 -7.54 31.64
C VAL A 84 -4.18 -6.21 31.35
N ASN A 85 -3.49 -5.37 30.59
CA ASN A 85 -4.05 -4.22 29.93
C ASN A 85 -4.15 -4.53 28.43
N ILE A 86 -5.36 -4.49 27.87
CA ILE A 86 -5.59 -4.71 26.45
C ILE A 86 -6.28 -3.48 25.90
N SER A 87 -5.67 -2.87 24.91
CA SER A 87 -6.16 -1.63 24.31
C SER A 87 -5.92 -1.61 22.81
N LYS A 88 -6.48 -0.63 22.11
CA LYS A 88 -5.90 -0.24 20.83
C LYS A 88 -4.49 0.27 21.07
N PRO A 89 -3.53 -0.11 20.22
CA PRO A 89 -2.20 0.49 20.28
C PRO A 89 -2.34 2.00 20.24
N SER A 90 -1.59 2.70 21.08
CA SER A 90 -1.53 4.15 20.98
C SER A 90 -1.00 4.50 19.59
N THR A 91 -1.69 5.37 18.88
CA THR A 91 -1.36 5.78 17.50
C THR A 91 0.08 6.28 17.35
N GLU A 92 0.71 6.71 18.42
CA GLU A 92 2.07 7.27 18.37
C GLU A 92 3.20 6.24 18.15
N GLN A 93 2.99 4.95 18.41
CA GLN A 93 4.05 3.94 18.29
C GLN A 93 3.93 2.99 17.10
N ASN A 94 2.78 2.90 16.44
CA ASN A 94 2.54 1.92 15.36
C ASN A 94 2.39 2.47 13.96
N ILE A 95 2.35 3.76 13.78
CA ILE A 95 2.22 4.39 12.44
C ILE A 95 3.51 4.23 11.63
N PHE A 96 4.61 3.83 12.25
CA PHE A 96 5.88 3.63 11.57
C PHE A 96 6.20 2.17 11.17
N GLN A 97 5.32 1.20 11.35
CA GLN A 97 5.38 0.09 10.43
C GLN A 97 4.97 0.66 9.08
N ASN A 98 5.99 0.90 8.28
CA ASN A 98 5.92 1.52 7.00
C ASN A 98 4.70 0.94 6.25
N TYR A 99 3.64 1.73 6.06
CA TYR A 99 2.43 1.35 5.30
C TYR A 99 2.81 0.63 3.99
N GLN A 100 3.93 1.00 3.41
CA GLN A 100 4.54 0.35 2.27
C GLN A 100 4.94 -1.10 2.57
N GLU A 101 5.54 -1.36 3.72
CA GLU A 101 5.96 -2.71 4.11
C GLU A 101 4.75 -3.61 4.40
N ALA A 102 3.74 -3.09 5.09
CA ALA A 102 2.50 -3.81 5.35
C ALA A 102 1.78 -4.19 4.05
N ASN A 103 1.59 -3.24 3.13
CA ASN A 103 0.97 -3.49 1.84
C ASN A 103 1.78 -4.46 0.98
N THR A 104 3.11 -4.39 1.05
CA THR A 104 3.98 -5.32 0.33
C THR A 104 3.84 -6.75 0.90
N LYS A 105 3.86 -6.91 2.22
CA LYS A 105 3.70 -8.22 2.88
C LYS A 105 2.32 -8.84 2.63
N LEU A 106 1.28 -8.02 2.52
CA LEU A 106 -0.09 -8.45 2.24
C LEU A 106 -0.38 -8.67 0.74
N GLY A 107 0.60 -8.40 -0.13
CA GLY A 107 0.45 -8.58 -1.57
C GLY A 107 -0.38 -7.50 -2.27
N TYR A 108 -0.58 -6.34 -1.65
CA TYR A 108 -1.32 -5.20 -2.22
C TYR A 108 -0.44 -4.21 -2.98
N SER A 109 0.88 -4.37 -2.92
CA SER A 109 1.85 -3.49 -3.57
C SER A 109 2.23 -4.01 -4.94
N PHE A 110 2.08 -3.16 -5.96
CA PHE A 110 2.40 -3.48 -7.34
C PHE A 110 3.34 -2.43 -7.94
N LYS A 111 4.17 -2.88 -8.86
CA LYS A 111 5.02 -2.02 -9.68
C LYS A 111 4.81 -2.34 -11.15
N PHE A 112 4.71 -1.33 -11.98
CA PHE A 112 4.78 -1.50 -13.42
C PHE A 112 5.66 -0.44 -14.05
N SER A 113 6.23 -0.78 -15.20
CA SER A 113 7.12 0.09 -15.97
C SER A 113 6.67 0.09 -17.41
N VAL A 114 6.66 1.27 -18.01
CA VAL A 114 6.36 1.47 -19.41
C VAL A 114 7.57 2.10 -20.08
N ARG A 115 7.91 1.58 -21.25
CA ARG A 115 8.95 2.14 -22.10
C ARG A 115 8.38 2.46 -23.47
N THR A 116 8.73 3.64 -23.99
CA THR A 116 8.52 3.97 -25.39
C THR A 116 9.80 4.50 -26.00
N THR A 117 9.89 4.44 -27.32
CA THR A 117 11.05 4.93 -28.09
C THR A 117 10.57 5.86 -29.19
N ASN A 118 11.41 6.81 -29.58
CA ASN A 118 11.16 7.72 -30.69
C ASN A 118 9.86 8.54 -30.55
N LEU A 119 9.58 9.03 -29.34
CA LEU A 119 8.47 9.95 -29.11
C LEU A 119 8.81 11.30 -29.76
N ALA A 120 8.18 11.59 -30.89
CA ALA A 120 8.45 12.77 -31.69
C ALA A 120 7.99 14.06 -30.97
N ALA A 121 8.62 15.19 -31.29
CA ALA A 121 8.11 16.49 -30.87
C ALA A 121 6.65 16.68 -31.34
N ASN A 122 5.87 17.39 -30.53
CA ASN A 122 4.44 17.61 -30.72
C ASN A 122 3.60 16.29 -30.79
N SER A 123 4.01 15.28 -30.04
CA SER A 123 3.28 14.02 -29.94
C SER A 123 3.02 13.61 -28.50
N ASN A 124 2.10 12.68 -28.32
CA ASN A 124 1.72 12.13 -27.03
C ASN A 124 1.97 10.62 -27.00
N TYR A 125 2.26 10.13 -25.82
CA TYR A 125 2.25 8.71 -25.50
C TYR A 125 1.34 8.47 -24.32
N ASP A 126 0.26 7.75 -24.55
CA ASP A 126 -0.80 7.53 -23.58
C ASP A 126 -0.71 6.14 -22.98
N ILE A 127 -0.89 6.06 -21.68
CA ILE A 127 -0.92 4.84 -20.90
C ILE A 127 -2.28 4.75 -20.25
N GLY A 128 -3.07 3.74 -20.63
CA GLY A 128 -4.39 3.48 -20.07
C GLY A 128 -4.27 2.64 -18.81
N VAL A 129 -4.96 3.05 -17.75
CA VAL A 129 -5.12 2.29 -16.51
C VAL A 129 -6.61 2.14 -16.23
N GLN A 130 -7.08 0.90 -16.16
CA GLN A 130 -8.44 0.59 -15.74
C GLN A 130 -8.39 0.01 -14.33
N THR A 131 -8.93 0.72 -13.35
CA THR A 131 -9.05 0.24 -11.97
C THR A 131 -10.17 -0.80 -11.86
N GLY A 132 -9.97 -1.76 -10.94
CA GLY A 132 -10.97 -2.77 -10.60
C GLY A 132 -11.94 -2.28 -9.52
N SER A 133 -12.49 -3.23 -8.76
CA SER A 133 -13.44 -2.95 -7.66
C SER A 133 -12.84 -2.15 -6.50
N PHE A 134 -11.52 -2.10 -6.40
CA PHE A 134 -10.82 -1.29 -5.41
C PHE A 134 -10.19 -0.05 -6.03
N PRO A 135 -10.07 1.03 -5.26
CA PRO A 135 -9.26 2.18 -5.66
C PRO A 135 -7.78 1.77 -5.77
N LEU A 136 -7.05 2.50 -6.59
CA LEU A 136 -5.62 2.31 -6.78
C LEU A 136 -4.87 3.55 -6.28
N THR A 137 -4.06 3.40 -5.25
CA THR A 137 -3.22 4.48 -4.73
C THR A 137 -1.88 4.47 -5.44
N ILE A 138 -1.60 5.50 -6.21
CA ILE A 138 -0.28 5.72 -6.79
C ILE A 138 0.62 6.34 -5.72
N LYS A 139 1.65 5.62 -5.32
CA LYS A 139 2.57 6.03 -4.25
C LYS A 139 3.76 6.82 -4.75
N ALA A 140 4.30 6.40 -5.87
CA ALA A 140 5.43 7.06 -6.50
C ALA A 140 5.39 6.89 -8.02
N ARG A 141 5.83 7.92 -8.72
CA ARG A 141 6.08 7.91 -10.15
C ARG A 141 7.49 8.41 -10.39
N SER A 142 8.18 7.77 -11.32
CA SER A 142 9.45 8.31 -11.80
C SER A 142 9.47 8.25 -13.33
N MET A 143 9.84 9.35 -13.95
CA MET A 143 10.00 9.46 -15.40
C MET A 143 11.46 9.74 -15.72
N ALA A 144 12.01 9.03 -16.69
CA ALA A 144 13.34 9.29 -17.24
C ALA A 144 13.27 9.25 -18.75
N PHE A 145 14.04 10.12 -19.43
CA PHE A 145 14.04 10.15 -20.89
C PHE A 145 15.39 10.65 -21.45
N LEU A 146 15.63 10.33 -22.70
CA LEU A 146 16.80 10.75 -23.47
C LEU A 146 16.38 11.46 -24.76
N GLY A 147 17.14 12.46 -25.20
CA GLY A 147 17.03 13.07 -26.54
C GLY A 147 16.21 14.35 -26.57
N ALA A 148 15.04 14.39 -25.92
CA ALA A 148 14.24 15.62 -25.85
C ALA A 148 14.81 16.60 -24.82
N THR A 149 14.44 17.88 -24.92
CA THR A 149 14.78 18.92 -23.92
C THR A 149 13.80 18.93 -22.77
N GLU A 150 12.57 18.50 -23.02
CA GLU A 150 11.45 18.54 -22.06
C GLU A 150 10.46 17.44 -22.38
N LEU A 151 9.87 16.85 -21.34
CA LEU A 151 8.63 16.08 -21.41
C LEU A 151 7.64 16.56 -20.35
N ILE A 152 6.36 16.51 -20.67
CA ILE A 152 5.27 16.90 -19.78
C ILE A 152 4.45 15.66 -19.45
N TYR A 153 4.25 15.40 -18.16
CA TYR A 153 3.36 14.35 -17.67
C TYR A 153 2.07 14.94 -17.14
N SER A 154 0.95 14.31 -17.48
CA SER A 154 -0.37 14.64 -16.94
C SER A 154 -1.19 13.38 -16.69
N ALA A 155 -2.20 13.48 -15.82
CA ALA A 155 -3.07 12.36 -15.50
C ALA A 155 -4.55 12.78 -15.52
N HIS A 156 -5.39 11.92 -16.11
CA HIS A 156 -6.79 12.19 -16.40
C HIS A 156 -7.68 11.03 -15.94
N GLU A 157 -8.88 11.32 -15.44
CA GLU A 157 -9.89 10.34 -15.02
C GLU A 157 -11.14 10.40 -15.92
N GLY A 158 -11.89 9.29 -15.96
CA GLY A 158 -13.07 9.18 -16.84
C GLY A 158 -12.71 9.18 -18.32
N SER A 159 -11.50 8.75 -18.63
CA SER A 159 -10.98 8.71 -20.00
C SER A 159 -11.61 7.59 -20.81
N THR A 160 -11.61 7.73 -22.14
CA THR A 160 -11.92 6.64 -23.05
C THR A 160 -10.74 6.40 -23.99
N TYR A 161 -10.39 5.15 -24.16
CA TYR A 161 -9.26 4.73 -25.00
C TYR A 161 -9.48 3.32 -25.53
N THR A 162 -8.74 2.98 -26.59
CA THR A 162 -8.74 1.66 -27.24
C THR A 162 -7.31 1.23 -27.57
N GLY A 163 -7.14 -0.05 -27.84
CA GLY A 163 -5.84 -0.61 -28.25
C GLY A 163 -4.80 -0.59 -27.12
N GLY A 164 -3.55 -0.53 -27.52
CA GLY A 164 -2.39 -0.57 -26.63
C GLY A 164 -1.86 -1.97 -26.38
N THR A 165 -0.67 -2.03 -25.79
CA THR A 165 0.00 -3.28 -25.40
C THR A 165 -0.20 -3.51 -23.90
N VAL A 166 -0.65 -4.70 -23.53
CA VAL A 166 -0.85 -5.05 -22.11
C VAL A 166 0.50 -5.01 -21.36
N VAL A 167 0.51 -4.31 -20.23
CA VAL A 167 1.63 -4.26 -19.30
C VAL A 167 1.21 -5.02 -18.04
N THR A 168 1.96 -6.06 -17.68
CA THR A 168 1.68 -6.86 -16.49
C THR A 168 2.25 -6.19 -15.24
N PRO A 169 1.42 -5.73 -14.28
CA PRO A 169 1.91 -5.23 -13.02
C PRO A 169 2.56 -6.35 -12.21
N MET A 170 3.72 -6.08 -11.62
CA MET A 170 4.45 -7.04 -10.79
C MET A 170 4.12 -6.82 -9.33
N ASN A 171 3.62 -7.88 -8.66
CA ASN A 171 3.42 -7.86 -7.22
C ASN A 171 4.78 -7.80 -6.51
N GLN A 172 4.92 -6.88 -5.55
CA GLN A 172 6.14 -6.70 -4.76
C GLN A 172 6.21 -7.65 -3.56
N GLY A 173 5.09 -8.24 -3.15
CA GLY A 173 5.00 -9.22 -2.07
C GLY A 173 5.28 -10.62 -2.57
N ARG A 174 6.52 -11.12 -2.41
CA ARG A 174 6.90 -12.46 -2.88
C ARG A 174 6.23 -13.61 -2.12
N LEU A 175 5.76 -13.36 -0.90
CA LEU A 175 5.13 -14.37 -0.04
C LEU A 175 3.61 -14.40 -0.15
N ALA A 176 3.00 -13.31 -0.61
CA ALA A 176 1.56 -13.20 -0.82
C ALA A 176 1.31 -12.85 -2.30
N VAL A 177 1.22 -13.88 -3.14
CA VAL A 177 0.98 -13.68 -4.57
C VAL A 177 -0.50 -13.39 -4.78
N ARG A 178 -0.81 -12.12 -5.02
CA ARG A 178 -2.14 -11.67 -5.44
C ARG A 178 -2.07 -11.17 -6.87
N ALA A 179 -3.03 -11.54 -7.70
CA ALA A 179 -3.19 -10.94 -9.02
C ALA A 179 -3.76 -9.51 -8.88
N PRO A 180 -3.29 -8.54 -9.68
CA PRO A 180 -3.89 -7.22 -9.71
C PRO A 180 -5.33 -7.31 -10.25
N LEU A 181 -6.23 -6.52 -9.67
CA LEU A 181 -7.59 -6.34 -10.18
C LEU A 181 -7.69 -5.16 -11.16
N PHE A 182 -6.63 -4.39 -11.28
CA PHE A 182 -6.49 -3.33 -12.28
C PHE A 182 -5.69 -3.82 -13.49
N SER A 183 -5.87 -3.16 -14.61
CA SER A 183 -5.12 -3.44 -15.85
C SER A 183 -4.39 -2.20 -16.36
N VAL A 184 -3.28 -2.42 -17.04
CA VAL A 184 -2.44 -1.37 -17.64
C VAL A 184 -2.22 -1.69 -19.12
N GLN A 185 -2.37 -0.69 -19.96
CA GLN A 185 -2.11 -0.77 -21.40
C GLN A 185 -1.23 0.40 -21.83
N ALA A 186 -0.13 0.12 -22.48
CA ALA A 186 0.82 1.11 -22.97
C ALA A 186 0.57 1.45 -24.45
N GLY A 187 0.68 2.73 -24.82
CA GLY A 187 0.47 3.18 -26.20
C GLY A 187 -0.98 3.06 -26.65
N VAL A 188 -1.93 3.39 -25.78
CA VAL A 188 -3.35 3.41 -26.11
C VAL A 188 -3.70 4.59 -27.04
N THR A 189 -4.73 4.43 -27.86
CA THR A 189 -5.34 5.52 -28.62
C THR A 189 -6.46 6.13 -27.77
N THR A 190 -6.25 7.33 -27.25
CA THR A 190 -7.23 8.05 -26.44
C THR A 190 -8.24 8.75 -27.34
N THR A 191 -9.53 8.47 -27.15
CA THR A 191 -10.64 9.12 -27.83
C THR A 191 -11.24 10.26 -27.03
N ALA A 192 -11.19 10.18 -25.70
CA ALA A 192 -11.49 11.31 -24.80
C ALA A 192 -10.60 11.22 -23.56
N LEU A 193 -9.96 12.33 -23.19
CA LEU A 193 -9.06 12.39 -22.04
C LEU A 193 -9.79 12.34 -20.70
N GLY A 194 -11.03 12.83 -20.66
CA GLY A 194 -11.74 13.01 -19.39
C GLY A 194 -11.24 14.22 -18.60
N THR A 195 -11.37 14.16 -17.29
CA THR A 195 -11.02 15.28 -16.39
C THR A 195 -9.58 15.14 -15.92
N GLN A 196 -8.78 16.20 -16.12
CA GLN A 196 -7.41 16.23 -15.55
C GLN A 196 -7.50 16.41 -14.04
N TYR A 197 -6.84 15.55 -13.28
CA TYR A 197 -6.79 15.59 -11.81
C TYR A 197 -5.37 15.83 -11.25
N LEU A 198 -4.34 15.66 -12.06
CA LEU A 198 -2.98 16.05 -11.74
C LEU A 198 -2.56 17.22 -12.62
N PRO A 199 -1.90 18.25 -12.06
CA PRO A 199 -1.31 19.31 -12.87
C PRO A 199 -0.24 18.75 -13.81
N ASN A 200 0.11 19.53 -14.83
CA ASN A 200 1.20 19.16 -15.72
C ASN A 200 2.53 19.23 -14.96
N PHE A 201 3.27 18.14 -14.99
CA PHE A 201 4.66 18.09 -14.50
C PHE A 201 5.58 18.17 -15.69
N SER A 202 6.38 19.22 -15.76
CA SER A 202 7.39 19.41 -16.79
C SER A 202 8.74 18.94 -16.26
N THR A 203 9.35 18.00 -16.96
CA THR A 203 10.70 17.52 -16.66
C THR A 203 11.67 18.03 -17.71
N LEU A 204 12.66 18.81 -17.28
CA LEU A 204 13.69 19.37 -18.15
C LEU A 204 14.89 18.44 -18.22
N ALA A 205 15.45 18.28 -19.41
CA ALA A 205 16.69 17.53 -19.59
C ALA A 205 17.92 18.40 -19.39
N ALA A 206 18.93 17.86 -18.72
CA ALA A 206 20.28 18.44 -18.69
C ALA A 206 21.11 17.91 -19.88
N GLY A 207 21.98 18.73 -20.39
CA GLY A 207 22.91 18.39 -21.49
C GLY A 207 22.81 19.31 -22.68
N SER A 208 23.93 19.49 -23.37
CA SER A 208 24.08 20.45 -24.49
C SER A 208 23.70 19.89 -25.85
N ASN A 209 23.76 18.59 -26.03
CA ASN A 209 23.43 17.91 -27.29
C ASN A 209 22.28 16.91 -27.12
N ALA A 210 21.51 16.65 -28.18
CA ALA A 210 20.37 15.71 -28.15
C ALA A 210 20.74 14.29 -27.67
N ALA A 211 21.94 13.81 -28.00
CA ALA A 211 22.41 12.48 -27.61
C ALA A 211 22.80 12.35 -26.12
N SER A 212 23.10 13.46 -25.45
CA SER A 212 23.51 13.49 -24.04
C SER A 212 22.44 14.04 -23.10
N ARG A 213 21.29 14.49 -23.61
CA ARG A 213 20.19 15.00 -22.79
C ARG A 213 19.53 13.89 -22.02
N LEU A 214 19.57 13.99 -20.70
CA LEU A 214 18.90 13.09 -19.77
C LEU A 214 18.00 13.91 -18.85
N GLY A 215 16.72 13.67 -18.90
CA GLY A 215 15.75 14.17 -17.93
C GLY A 215 15.32 13.05 -17.00
N THR A 216 15.31 13.35 -15.69
CA THR A 216 14.82 12.42 -14.67
C THR A 216 14.03 13.21 -13.64
N GLU A 217 12.82 12.76 -13.33
CA GLU A 217 11.93 13.37 -12.34
C GLU A 217 11.29 12.29 -11.49
N ILE A 218 11.15 12.57 -10.20
CA ILE A 218 10.32 11.80 -9.28
C ILE A 218 9.09 12.63 -8.97
N ILE A 219 7.95 12.19 -9.48
CA ILE A 219 6.65 12.83 -9.25
C ILE A 219 6.08 12.24 -7.95
N GLY A 220 6.32 12.94 -6.83
CA GLY A 220 6.23 12.39 -5.48
C GLY A 220 4.85 12.41 -4.82
N ASP A 221 3.82 13.00 -5.43
CA ASP A 221 2.51 13.14 -4.78
C ASP A 221 1.71 11.84 -4.82
N GLU A 222 1.30 11.39 -3.65
CA GLU A 222 0.37 10.27 -3.52
C GLU A 222 -0.98 10.66 -4.13
N THR A 223 -1.52 9.79 -4.97
CA THR A 223 -2.77 10.04 -5.68
C THR A 223 -3.66 8.81 -5.66
N ASN A 224 -4.92 8.99 -5.24
CA ASN A 224 -5.90 7.92 -5.24
C ASN A 224 -6.74 7.95 -6.52
N LEU A 225 -6.69 6.85 -7.27
CA LEU A 225 -7.52 6.62 -8.44
C LEU A 225 -8.83 5.97 -8.02
N LYS A 226 -9.95 6.47 -8.53
CA LYS A 226 -11.28 5.93 -8.23
C LYS A 226 -11.41 4.49 -8.72
N ALA A 227 -12.12 3.65 -7.97
CA ALA A 227 -12.48 2.29 -8.38
C ALA A 227 -13.36 2.29 -9.63
N ASN A 228 -13.30 1.20 -10.42
CA ASN A 228 -14.09 0.99 -11.64
C ASN A 228 -14.01 2.12 -12.67
N THR A 229 -12.87 2.81 -12.74
CA THR A 229 -12.69 4.01 -13.58
C THR A 229 -11.52 3.83 -14.53
N LYS A 230 -11.66 4.37 -15.74
CA LYS A 230 -10.55 4.46 -16.71
C LYS A 230 -9.77 5.75 -16.52
N HIS A 231 -8.46 5.61 -16.47
CA HIS A 231 -7.51 6.71 -16.35
C HIS A 231 -6.54 6.70 -17.52
N VAL A 232 -6.08 7.88 -17.93
CA VAL A 232 -4.98 8.02 -18.90
C VAL A 232 -3.85 8.81 -18.26
N PHE A 233 -2.67 8.22 -18.26
CA PHE A 233 -1.41 8.90 -17.97
C PHE A 233 -0.78 9.29 -19.29
N ARG A 234 -0.68 10.58 -19.54
CA ARG A 234 -0.15 11.13 -20.78
C ARG A 234 1.25 11.65 -20.62
N ILE A 235 2.14 11.24 -21.49
CA ILE A 235 3.46 11.83 -21.68
C ILE A 235 3.41 12.63 -22.97
N ASN A 236 3.54 13.93 -22.87
CA ASN A 236 3.59 14.84 -24.01
C ASN A 236 5.02 15.28 -24.28
N CYS A 237 5.45 15.20 -25.52
CA CYS A 237 6.69 15.81 -26.02
C CYS A 237 6.35 17.14 -26.68
N PRO A 238 6.64 18.30 -26.08
CA PRO A 238 6.20 19.59 -26.60
C PRO A 238 6.84 19.94 -27.95
N THR A 239 6.22 20.88 -28.65
CA THR A 239 6.78 21.47 -29.86
C THR A 239 8.14 22.12 -29.55
N GLY A 240 9.16 21.79 -30.35
CA GLY A 240 10.53 22.31 -30.16
C GLY A 240 11.39 21.54 -29.15
N ALA A 241 10.81 20.58 -28.40
CA ALA A 241 11.59 19.77 -27.47
C ALA A 241 12.56 18.78 -28.13
N GLY A 242 12.41 18.53 -29.42
CA GLY A 242 13.13 17.47 -30.13
C GLY A 242 12.46 16.11 -29.93
N THR A 243 13.09 15.05 -30.43
CA THR A 243 12.57 13.68 -30.28
C THR A 243 13.15 13.03 -29.03
N ALA A 244 12.28 12.50 -28.14
CA ALA A 244 12.72 11.63 -27.07
C ALA A 244 13.03 10.25 -27.61
N THR A 245 14.30 9.88 -27.69
CA THR A 245 14.74 8.59 -28.22
C THR A 245 14.34 7.42 -27.35
N THR A 246 14.23 7.66 -26.04
CA THR A 246 13.75 6.68 -25.07
C THR A 246 13.06 7.40 -23.92
N VAL A 247 11.92 6.88 -23.50
CA VAL A 247 11.19 7.35 -22.31
C VAL A 247 10.86 6.13 -21.44
N PHE A 248 11.11 6.25 -20.16
CA PHE A 248 10.71 5.28 -19.13
C PHE A 248 9.77 5.96 -18.13
N LEU A 249 8.67 5.30 -17.81
CA LEU A 249 7.80 5.66 -16.69
C LEU A 249 7.69 4.45 -15.77
N ASN A 250 8.05 4.63 -14.50
CA ASN A 250 7.89 3.63 -13.46
C ASN A 250 6.84 4.11 -12.47
N ILE A 251 5.94 3.22 -12.06
CA ILE A 251 4.88 3.51 -11.12
C ILE A 251 4.87 2.46 -10.03
N LEU A 252 4.88 2.91 -8.77
CA LEU A 252 4.61 2.11 -7.58
C LEU A 252 3.21 2.44 -7.10
N CYS A 253 2.39 1.42 -6.89
CA CYS A 253 1.00 1.60 -6.47
C CYS A 253 0.55 0.52 -5.49
N TYR A 254 -0.54 0.82 -4.79
CA TYR A 254 -1.24 -0.11 -3.91
C TYR A 254 -2.69 -0.24 -4.36
N GLU A 255 -3.18 -1.47 -4.38
CA GLU A 255 -4.56 -1.78 -4.66
C GLU A 255 -5.22 -2.36 -3.42
N GLY A 256 -6.19 -1.67 -2.86
CA GLY A 256 -6.88 -2.14 -1.66
C GLY A 256 -8.02 -1.22 -1.24
N PRO A 257 -8.84 -1.66 -0.28
CA PRO A 257 -9.84 -0.79 0.30
C PRO A 257 -9.15 0.40 0.97
N LEU A 258 -9.69 1.61 0.74
CA LEU A 258 -9.23 2.84 1.40
C LEU A 258 -9.55 2.88 2.91
N ASP A 259 -10.31 1.88 3.39
CA ASP A 259 -10.77 1.76 4.78
C ASP A 259 -9.70 1.13 5.70
N TYR A 260 -8.45 1.53 5.55
CA TYR A 260 -7.53 1.43 6.67
C TYR A 260 -7.78 2.65 7.54
N PRO A 261 -8.38 2.50 8.73
CA PRO A 261 -8.45 3.62 9.65
C PRO A 261 -7.02 4.07 9.95
N LEU A 262 -6.77 5.34 9.67
CA LEU A 262 -5.58 6.06 10.09
C LEU A 262 -5.48 6.02 11.62
#